data_099a829f01a9f5a99160d7d751df6631
#
_entry.id   099a829f01a9f5a99160d7d751df6631
#
_cell.length_a   1.000
_cell.length_b   1.000
_cell.length_c   1.000
_cell.angle_alpha   90.00
_cell.angle_beta   90.00
_cell.angle_gamma   90.00
#
_symmetry.space_group_name_H-M   'P 1'
#
loop_
_entity.id
_entity.type
_entity.pdbx_description
1 polymer ?
#
loop_
_entity_poly.entity_id
_entity_poly.type
_entity_poly.pdbx_seq_one_letter_code
_entity_poly.pdbx_strand_id
1 'polypeptide(L)'
;AGVSEPERKRKIIGEEFIRVFEAEAQKIGQVDYLAQGTIYPDVIESGAGDAAVIKSHHNVGGLPDYVDFKEIIEPLRMLFKDEVRQLGRELGLPEYLVMRQPFPGPGLAIRCLGDVTKEKLDILRLADFIFRDEVAKAHLESTMSQYFAVLTNMRSVGVQGDGRTYDYTLALRSVTTTDFMTAD
;
A
#
# COMPACT_ATOMS: atom_id res chain seq x y z
N ALA A 1 10.74 13.78 -8.99
CA ALA A 1 11.17 13.39 -10.34
C ALA A 1 12.61 12.88 -10.30
N GLY A 2 12.97 11.93 -11.19
CA GLY A 2 14.34 11.40 -11.31
C GLY A 2 14.75 10.38 -10.24
N VAL A 3 13.83 9.85 -9.45
CA VAL A 3 14.10 8.80 -8.47
C VAL A 3 13.57 7.48 -8.99
N SER A 4 14.47 6.55 -9.28
CA SER A 4 14.15 5.23 -9.84
C SER A 4 14.27 4.11 -8.81
N GLU A 5 15.11 4.28 -7.79
CA GLU A 5 15.40 3.28 -6.78
C GLU A 5 14.22 3.13 -5.80
N PRO A 6 13.66 1.90 -5.59
CA PRO A 6 12.44 1.68 -4.82
C PRO A 6 12.53 2.12 -3.35
N GLU A 7 13.65 1.86 -2.69
CA GLU A 7 13.83 2.22 -1.28
C GLU A 7 13.89 3.74 -1.09
N ARG A 8 14.55 4.43 -2.01
CA ARG A 8 14.57 5.90 -2.00
C ARG A 8 13.18 6.50 -2.25
N LYS A 9 12.38 5.87 -3.12
CA LYS A 9 10.97 6.26 -3.31
C LYS A 9 10.17 6.12 -2.01
N ARG A 10 10.34 4.98 -1.29
CA ARG A 10 9.65 4.74 -0.02
C ARG A 10 9.99 5.79 1.02
N LYS A 11 11.27 6.11 1.19
CA LYS A 11 11.73 7.17 2.13
C LYS A 11 11.10 8.51 1.82
N ILE A 12 11.15 8.96 0.56
CA ILE A 12 10.55 10.23 0.12
C ILE A 12 9.04 10.24 0.37
N ILE A 13 8.35 9.14 0.06
CA ILE A 13 6.90 9.03 0.28
C ILE A 13 6.58 9.08 1.78
N GLY A 14 7.37 8.40 2.62
CA GLY A 14 7.23 8.43 4.06
C GLY A 14 7.41 9.84 4.64
N GLU A 15 8.46 10.53 4.25
CA GLU A 15 8.73 11.93 4.65
C GLU A 15 7.59 12.87 4.22
N GLU A 16 7.11 12.74 2.98
CA GLU A 16 6.02 13.55 2.46
C GLU A 16 4.69 13.24 3.16
N PHE A 17 4.43 11.97 3.49
CA PHE A 17 3.26 11.57 4.26
C PHE A 17 3.23 12.25 5.63
N ILE A 18 4.36 12.24 6.35
CA ILE A 18 4.49 12.90 7.65
C ILE A 18 4.22 14.41 7.51
N ARG A 19 4.86 15.05 6.54
CA ARG A 19 4.69 16.48 6.29
C ARG A 19 3.24 16.88 5.99
N VAL A 20 2.53 16.09 5.19
CA VAL A 20 1.11 16.32 4.90
C VAL A 20 0.26 16.08 6.15
N PHE A 21 0.55 15.02 6.90
CA PHE A 21 -0.15 14.71 8.14
C PHE A 21 -0.05 15.85 9.15
N GLU A 22 1.15 16.41 9.33
CA GLU A 22 1.37 17.57 10.23
C GLU A 22 0.59 18.80 9.78
N ALA A 23 0.66 19.11 8.48
CA ALA A 23 -0.06 20.25 7.93
C ALA A 23 -1.58 20.12 8.11
N GLU A 24 -2.12 18.92 8.04
CA GLU A 24 -3.54 18.67 8.29
C GLU A 24 -3.87 18.67 9.79
N ALA A 25 -3.01 18.11 10.64
CA ALA A 25 -3.20 18.16 12.09
C ALA A 25 -3.24 19.60 12.63
N GLN A 26 -2.39 20.49 12.11
CA GLN A 26 -2.40 21.91 12.48
C GLN A 26 -3.72 22.61 12.15
N LYS A 27 -4.44 22.19 11.10
CA LYS A 27 -5.75 22.77 10.74
C LYS A 27 -6.86 22.34 11.71
N ILE A 28 -6.72 21.19 12.33
CA ILE A 28 -7.68 20.65 13.32
C ILE A 28 -7.51 21.39 14.65
N GLY A 29 -6.30 21.88 14.94
CA GLY A 29 -5.94 22.51 16.21
C GLY A 29 -5.22 21.56 17.15
N GLN A 30 -5.30 21.81 18.44
CA GLN A 30 -4.65 20.95 19.43
C GLN A 30 -5.34 19.58 19.48
N VAL A 31 -4.56 18.54 19.21
CA VAL A 31 -4.99 17.13 19.25
C VAL A 31 -4.20 16.44 20.35
N ASP A 32 -4.89 15.88 21.34
CA ASP A 32 -4.26 15.24 22.49
C ASP A 32 -3.83 13.79 22.21
N TYR A 33 -4.57 13.08 21.35
CA TYR A 33 -4.37 11.65 21.10
C TYR A 33 -4.31 11.36 19.61
N LEU A 34 -3.44 10.42 19.24
CA LEU A 34 -3.41 9.80 17.91
C LEU A 34 -3.88 8.36 18.00
N ALA A 35 -4.94 8.01 17.29
CA ALA A 35 -5.33 6.61 17.13
C ALA A 35 -4.61 6.00 15.94
N GLN A 36 -3.91 4.90 16.15
CA GLN A 36 -3.15 4.17 15.13
C GLN A 36 -3.65 2.73 14.99
N GLY A 37 -3.81 2.27 13.74
CA GLY A 37 -4.30 0.93 13.43
C GLY A 37 -3.21 -0.15 13.41
N THR A 38 -2.19 -0.05 14.24
CA THR A 38 -1.14 -1.05 14.40
C THR A 38 -1.75 -2.39 14.81
N ILE A 39 -1.35 -3.47 14.18
CA ILE A 39 -1.74 -4.84 14.52
C ILE A 39 -0.53 -5.65 14.98
N TYR A 40 -0.76 -6.82 15.58
CA TYR A 40 0.30 -7.61 16.18
C TYR A 40 1.43 -8.02 15.19
N PRO A 41 1.16 -8.41 13.95
CA PRO A 41 2.22 -8.64 12.96
C PRO A 41 3.13 -7.44 12.71
N ASP A 42 2.59 -6.21 12.73
CA ASP A 42 3.40 -4.99 12.55
C ASP A 42 4.41 -4.81 13.70
N VAL A 43 4.01 -5.18 14.93
CA VAL A 43 4.88 -5.13 16.12
C VAL A 43 6.03 -6.12 15.99
N ILE A 44 5.75 -7.35 15.56
CA ILE A 44 6.77 -8.40 15.39
C ILE A 44 7.74 -8.03 14.26
N GLU A 45 7.21 -7.58 13.12
CA GLU A 45 7.98 -7.29 11.91
C GLU A 45 8.82 -6.01 12.00
N SER A 46 8.46 -5.09 12.88
CA SER A 46 9.19 -3.83 13.10
C SER A 46 10.44 -3.98 13.98
N GLY A 47 10.72 -5.18 14.48
CA GLY A 47 11.93 -5.45 15.25
C GLY A 47 11.87 -4.94 16.71
N ALA A 48 10.68 -4.79 17.28
CA ALA A 48 10.50 -4.52 18.72
C ALA A 48 10.93 -5.71 19.60
N GLY A 49 11.76 -6.60 19.10
CA GLY A 49 12.39 -7.75 19.73
C GLY A 49 13.66 -8.12 18.94
N ASP A 50 14.33 -9.22 19.29
CA ASP A 50 15.56 -9.73 18.64
C ASP A 50 15.39 -10.20 17.18
N ALA A 51 14.25 -9.93 16.55
CA ALA A 51 13.95 -10.30 15.17
C ALA A 51 14.51 -9.24 14.19
N ALA A 52 15.06 -9.69 13.09
CA ALA A 52 15.52 -8.82 12.00
C ALA A 52 14.36 -7.96 11.47
N VAL A 53 14.61 -6.66 11.23
CA VAL A 53 13.64 -5.74 10.67
C VAL A 53 13.25 -6.19 9.26
N ILE A 54 12.09 -6.81 9.12
CA ILE A 54 11.57 -7.32 7.84
C ILE A 54 10.84 -6.23 7.06
N LYS A 55 10.20 -5.29 7.76
CA LYS A 55 9.46 -4.17 7.15
C LYS A 55 9.86 -2.83 7.76
N SER A 56 10.50 -1.99 6.97
CA SER A 56 10.93 -0.65 7.35
C SER A 56 9.84 0.44 7.24
N HIS A 57 8.65 0.08 6.76
CA HIS A 57 7.59 1.03 6.42
C HIS A 57 6.32 0.92 7.29
N HIS A 58 6.30 -0.01 8.25
CA HIS A 58 5.28 -0.05 9.27
C HIS A 58 5.76 0.78 10.47
N ASN A 59 5.11 1.88 10.68
CA ASN A 59 5.56 2.96 11.55
C ASN A 59 5.30 2.66 13.04
N VAL A 60 5.94 1.62 13.57
CA VAL A 60 6.04 1.42 15.01
C VAL A 60 7.23 2.25 15.49
N GLY A 61 6.97 3.48 15.92
CA GLY A 61 7.99 4.40 16.46
C GLY A 61 8.55 5.45 15.50
N GLY A 62 7.93 5.65 14.32
CA GLY A 62 8.40 6.61 13.31
C GLY A 62 7.62 7.92 13.21
N LEU A 63 6.84 8.27 14.23
CA LEU A 63 6.30 9.64 14.33
C LEU A 63 7.45 10.57 14.75
N PRO A 64 7.55 11.76 14.15
CA PRO A 64 8.56 12.74 14.54
C PRO A 64 8.41 13.14 15.99
N ASP A 65 9.53 13.31 16.68
CA ASP A 65 9.62 13.70 18.11
C ASP A 65 8.94 15.05 18.44
N TYR A 66 8.50 15.78 17.42
CA TYR A 66 7.89 17.10 17.58
C TYR A 66 6.36 17.13 17.46
N VAL A 67 5.71 15.99 17.29
CA VAL A 67 4.24 15.91 17.36
C VAL A 67 3.86 15.72 18.81
N ASP A 68 3.34 16.79 19.41
CA ASP A 68 3.03 16.87 20.86
C ASP A 68 1.69 16.18 21.19
N PHE A 69 1.62 14.84 20.89
CA PHE A 69 0.51 14.01 21.36
C PHE A 69 0.79 13.57 22.80
N LYS A 70 -0.23 13.62 23.65
CA LYS A 70 -0.14 13.07 25.01
C LYS A 70 0.07 11.57 25.00
N GLU A 71 -0.57 10.88 24.04
CA GLU A 71 -0.49 9.43 23.93
C GLU A 71 -0.90 8.96 22.52
N ILE A 72 -0.31 7.84 22.08
CA ILE A 72 -0.73 7.09 20.89
C ILE A 72 -1.59 5.92 21.36
N ILE A 73 -2.81 5.85 20.85
CA ILE A 73 -3.77 4.80 21.18
C ILE A 73 -3.74 3.74 20.06
N GLU A 74 -3.36 2.53 20.40
CA GLU A 74 -3.24 1.40 19.47
C GLU A 74 -4.19 0.25 19.87
N PRO A 75 -5.50 0.38 19.65
CA PRO A 75 -6.49 -0.56 20.17
C PRO A 75 -6.42 -1.96 19.55
N LEU A 76 -5.78 -2.09 18.39
CA LEU A 76 -5.66 -3.34 17.64
C LEU A 76 -4.29 -4.03 17.82
N ARG A 77 -3.38 -3.45 18.60
CA ARG A 77 -1.96 -3.84 18.71
C ARG A 77 -1.74 -5.32 19.04
N MET A 78 -2.66 -5.95 19.75
CA MET A 78 -2.57 -7.35 20.19
C MET A 78 -3.37 -8.31 19.30
N LEU A 79 -3.98 -7.83 18.23
CA LEU A 79 -4.81 -8.63 17.35
C LEU A 79 -4.09 -9.01 16.05
N PHE A 80 -4.35 -10.24 15.59
CA PHE A 80 -4.01 -10.65 14.24
C PHE A 80 -5.02 -10.12 13.22
N LYS A 81 -4.67 -10.16 11.95
CA LYS A 81 -5.47 -9.57 10.86
C LYS A 81 -6.86 -10.21 10.71
N ASP A 82 -6.98 -11.51 10.92
CA ASP A 82 -8.24 -12.24 10.91
C ASP A 82 -9.13 -11.89 12.11
N GLU A 83 -8.54 -11.71 13.29
CA GLU A 83 -9.26 -11.22 14.47
C GLU A 83 -9.77 -9.78 14.28
N VAL A 84 -8.98 -8.90 13.67
CA VAL A 84 -9.41 -7.55 13.29
C VAL A 84 -10.57 -7.59 12.30
N ARG A 85 -10.55 -8.51 11.34
CA ARG A 85 -11.66 -8.72 10.41
C ARG A 85 -12.93 -9.21 11.11
N GLN A 86 -12.78 -10.14 12.04
CA GLN A 86 -13.91 -10.61 12.85
C GLN A 86 -14.50 -9.46 13.68
N LEU A 87 -13.66 -8.70 14.37
CA LEU A 87 -14.08 -7.51 15.11
C LEU A 87 -14.81 -6.50 14.20
N GLY A 88 -14.30 -6.27 13.00
CA GLY A 88 -14.95 -5.41 12.01
C GLY A 88 -16.37 -5.85 11.66
N ARG A 89 -16.59 -7.17 11.50
CA ARG A 89 -17.94 -7.73 11.27
C ARG A 89 -18.86 -7.54 12.48
N GLU A 90 -18.35 -7.79 13.67
CA GLU A 90 -19.11 -7.60 14.92
C GLU A 90 -19.49 -6.12 15.14
N LEU A 91 -18.66 -5.20 14.69
CA LEU A 91 -18.95 -3.75 14.68
C LEU A 91 -19.88 -3.33 13.53
N GLY A 92 -20.34 -4.25 12.69
CA GLY A 92 -21.26 -3.97 11.60
C GLY A 92 -20.63 -3.32 10.37
N LEU A 93 -19.29 -3.41 10.20
CA LEU A 93 -18.66 -2.92 8.98
C LEU A 93 -19.06 -3.78 7.78
N PRO A 94 -19.33 -3.17 6.62
CA PRO A 94 -19.71 -3.93 5.43
C PRO A 94 -18.56 -4.82 4.94
N GLU A 95 -18.89 -6.01 4.44
CA GLU A 95 -17.95 -7.06 4.08
C GLU A 95 -16.89 -6.59 3.08
N TYR A 96 -17.24 -5.72 2.14
CA TYR A 96 -16.28 -5.18 1.16
C TYR A 96 -15.17 -4.33 1.80
N LEU A 97 -15.40 -3.75 2.97
CA LEU A 97 -14.36 -3.06 3.76
C LEU A 97 -13.53 -4.05 4.57
N VAL A 98 -14.20 -5.01 5.23
CA VAL A 98 -13.55 -6.02 6.08
C VAL A 98 -12.60 -6.91 5.26
N MET A 99 -13.05 -7.34 4.08
CA MET A 99 -12.29 -8.25 3.21
C MET A 99 -11.39 -7.53 2.19
N ARG A 100 -11.36 -6.20 2.20
CA ARG A 100 -10.51 -5.46 1.29
C ARG A 100 -9.05 -5.92 1.39
N GLN A 101 -8.43 -6.14 0.23
CA GLN A 101 -6.99 -6.43 0.18
C GLN A 101 -6.18 -5.28 0.82
N PRO A 102 -4.97 -5.56 1.35
CA PRO A 102 -4.11 -4.53 1.93
C PRO A 102 -3.91 -3.36 0.97
N PHE A 103 -4.12 -2.14 1.47
CA PHE A 103 -3.87 -0.93 0.72
C PHE A 103 -3.06 0.05 1.59
N PRO A 104 -1.98 0.62 1.06
CA PRO A 104 -1.62 0.56 -0.36
C PRO A 104 -0.98 -0.74 -0.84
N GLY A 105 -0.60 -1.72 0.00
CA GLY A 105 0.29 -2.79 -0.42
C GLY A 105 1.54 -2.19 -1.11
N PRO A 106 2.02 -2.72 -2.26
CA PRO A 106 2.95 -1.97 -3.10
C PRO A 106 2.26 -0.72 -3.64
N GLY A 107 2.65 0.46 -3.13
CA GLY A 107 2.06 1.74 -3.51
C GLY A 107 2.27 2.07 -4.99
N LEU A 108 1.46 2.98 -5.53
CA LEU A 108 1.45 3.33 -6.96
C LEU A 108 2.84 3.70 -7.50
N ALA A 109 3.62 4.47 -6.74
CA ALA A 109 4.97 4.87 -7.16
C ALA A 109 5.98 3.70 -7.18
N ILE A 110 5.77 2.67 -6.34
CA ILE A 110 6.60 1.45 -6.32
C ILE A 110 6.26 0.56 -7.50
N ARG A 111 4.99 0.50 -7.89
CA ARG A 111 4.50 -0.26 -9.05
C ARG A 111 4.81 0.41 -10.40
N CYS A 112 5.28 1.65 -10.38
CA CYS A 112 5.84 2.36 -11.53
C CYS A 112 7.38 2.16 -11.50
N LEU A 113 7.90 1.21 -12.27
CA LEU A 113 9.35 0.94 -12.30
C LEU A 113 10.11 2.09 -12.99
N GLY A 114 11.33 2.33 -12.56
CA GLY A 114 12.10 3.49 -13.00
C GLY A 114 11.60 4.79 -12.36
N ASP A 115 11.78 5.89 -13.03
CA ASP A 115 11.32 7.22 -12.56
C ASP A 115 9.79 7.35 -12.62
N VAL A 116 9.26 8.15 -11.72
CA VAL A 116 7.81 8.43 -11.62
C VAL A 116 7.49 9.69 -12.39
N THR A 117 6.69 9.57 -13.45
CA THR A 117 6.15 10.69 -14.21
C THR A 117 4.63 10.69 -14.20
N LYS A 118 4.02 11.84 -14.49
CA LYS A 118 2.55 11.93 -14.57
C LYS A 118 1.98 10.98 -15.64
N GLU A 119 2.60 10.95 -16.82
CA GLU A 119 2.22 10.05 -17.92
C GLU A 119 2.19 8.59 -17.47
N LYS A 120 3.29 8.11 -16.88
CA LYS A 120 3.39 6.73 -16.38
C LYS A 120 2.36 6.43 -15.30
N LEU A 121 2.10 7.38 -14.40
CA LEU A 121 1.09 7.20 -13.36
C LEU A 121 -0.33 7.13 -13.93
N ASP A 122 -0.64 7.92 -14.93
CA ASP A 122 -1.97 7.92 -15.55
C ASP A 122 -2.21 6.58 -16.29
N ILE A 123 -1.21 6.07 -17.02
CA ILE A 123 -1.27 4.74 -17.63
C ILE A 123 -1.47 3.65 -16.56
N LEU A 124 -0.66 3.68 -15.49
CA LEU A 124 -0.73 2.67 -14.44
C LEU A 124 -2.06 2.70 -13.68
N ARG A 125 -2.60 3.89 -13.39
CA ARG A 125 -3.91 4.03 -12.75
C ARG A 125 -5.04 3.45 -13.58
N LEU A 126 -5.04 3.74 -14.88
CA LEU A 126 -6.04 3.20 -15.79
C LEU A 126 -5.93 1.68 -15.92
N ALA A 127 -4.73 1.16 -16.08
CA ALA A 127 -4.48 -0.27 -16.17
C ALA A 127 -4.89 -1.01 -14.86
N ASP A 128 -4.55 -0.47 -13.71
CA ASP A 128 -4.93 -1.04 -12.41
C ASP A 128 -6.45 -1.01 -12.21
N PHE A 129 -7.10 0.08 -12.63
CA PHE A 129 -8.56 0.20 -12.59
C PHE A 129 -9.25 -0.87 -13.45
N ILE A 130 -8.83 -1.01 -14.71
CA ILE A 130 -9.37 -2.00 -15.63
C ILE A 130 -9.16 -3.41 -15.09
N PHE A 131 -7.95 -3.72 -14.60
CA PHE A 131 -7.65 -5.05 -14.05
C PHE A 131 -8.53 -5.38 -12.84
N ARG A 132 -8.70 -4.44 -11.92
CA ARG A 132 -9.57 -4.62 -10.74
C ARG A 132 -11.04 -4.78 -11.12
N ASP A 133 -11.49 -4.02 -12.10
CA ASP A 133 -12.87 -4.10 -12.60
C ASP A 133 -13.15 -5.48 -13.24
N GLU A 134 -12.21 -6.00 -14.02
CA GLU A 134 -12.33 -7.35 -14.61
C GLU A 134 -12.30 -8.46 -13.53
N VAL A 135 -11.45 -8.32 -12.51
CA VAL A 135 -11.44 -9.24 -11.36
C VAL A 135 -12.78 -9.22 -10.62
N ALA A 136 -13.35 -8.04 -10.39
CA ALA A 136 -14.65 -7.89 -9.74
C ALA A 136 -15.80 -8.49 -10.57
N LYS A 137 -15.83 -8.21 -11.89
CA LYS A 137 -16.80 -8.82 -12.81
C LYS A 137 -16.73 -10.35 -12.83
N ALA A 138 -15.54 -10.90 -12.68
CA ALA A 138 -15.32 -12.34 -12.61
C ALA A 138 -15.58 -12.94 -11.22
N HIS A 139 -15.91 -12.14 -10.21
CA HIS A 139 -16.09 -12.53 -8.81
C HIS A 139 -14.87 -13.25 -8.20
N LEU A 140 -13.66 -12.82 -8.57
CA LEU A 140 -12.40 -13.41 -8.14
C LEU A 140 -11.72 -12.69 -6.97
N GLU A 141 -12.30 -11.62 -6.43
CA GLU A 141 -11.70 -10.79 -5.38
C GLU A 141 -11.39 -11.58 -4.10
N SER A 142 -12.22 -12.57 -3.78
CA SER A 142 -12.05 -13.41 -2.60
C SER A 142 -11.05 -14.54 -2.78
N THR A 143 -10.68 -14.87 -4.03
CA THR A 143 -9.74 -15.95 -4.34
C THR A 143 -8.28 -15.48 -4.37
N MET A 144 -8.07 -14.17 -4.49
CA MET A 144 -6.75 -13.57 -4.56
C MET A 144 -6.47 -12.70 -3.33
N SER A 145 -5.37 -12.97 -2.66
CA SER A 145 -4.95 -12.20 -1.49
C SER A 145 -4.44 -10.82 -1.87
N GLN A 146 -3.83 -10.69 -3.05
CA GLN A 146 -3.34 -9.43 -3.59
C GLN A 146 -3.32 -9.47 -5.12
N TYR A 147 -3.79 -8.42 -5.77
CA TYR A 147 -3.73 -8.26 -7.23
C TYR A 147 -3.61 -6.80 -7.62
N PHE A 148 -2.77 -6.51 -8.60
CA PHE A 148 -2.51 -5.16 -9.10
C PHE A 148 -1.73 -5.16 -10.42
N ALA A 149 -1.78 -4.03 -11.13
CA ALA A 149 -0.94 -3.78 -12.30
C ALA A 149 0.40 -3.14 -11.90
N VAL A 150 1.45 -3.45 -12.66
CA VAL A 150 2.80 -2.87 -12.56
C VAL A 150 3.19 -2.32 -13.92
N LEU A 151 3.59 -1.05 -13.97
CA LEU A 151 4.17 -0.47 -15.17
C LEU A 151 5.67 -0.72 -15.16
N THR A 152 6.13 -1.55 -16.08
CA THR A 152 7.56 -1.79 -16.27
C THR A 152 8.21 -0.60 -16.97
N ASN A 153 9.52 -0.45 -16.85
CA ASN A 153 10.23 0.55 -17.64
C ASN A 153 10.62 0.06 -19.04
N MET A 154 10.19 -1.15 -19.38
CA MET A 154 10.41 -1.72 -20.70
C MET A 154 9.42 -1.16 -21.72
N ARG A 155 9.88 -1.00 -22.95
CA ARG A 155 9.04 -0.67 -24.08
C ARG A 155 9.02 -1.84 -25.07
N SER A 156 7.87 -2.10 -25.63
CA SER A 156 7.67 -3.12 -26.64
C SER A 156 7.30 -2.49 -27.96
N VAL A 157 7.77 -3.08 -29.05
CA VAL A 157 7.37 -2.69 -30.40
C VAL A 157 6.00 -3.29 -30.68
N GLY A 158 5.02 -2.44 -30.98
CA GLY A 158 3.72 -2.81 -31.48
C GLY A 158 3.53 -2.36 -32.93
N VAL A 159 2.50 -2.86 -33.57
CA VAL A 159 2.03 -2.39 -34.87
C VAL A 159 0.59 -1.94 -34.72
N GLN A 160 0.32 -0.69 -35.08
CA GLN A 160 -1.03 -0.13 -35.11
C GLN A 160 -1.27 0.52 -36.47
N GLY A 161 -2.16 -0.08 -37.23
CA GLY A 161 -2.31 0.28 -38.64
C GLY A 161 -1.01 0.06 -39.43
N ASP A 162 -0.57 1.06 -40.16
CA ASP A 162 0.67 1.02 -40.95
C ASP A 162 1.91 1.52 -40.20
N GLY A 163 1.75 1.84 -38.90
CA GLY A 163 2.81 2.42 -38.04
C GLY A 163 3.33 1.47 -36.99
N ARG A 164 4.63 1.64 -36.62
CA ARG A 164 5.20 1.02 -35.43
C ARG A 164 4.91 1.89 -34.20
N THR A 165 4.49 1.27 -33.08
CA THR A 165 4.37 1.90 -31.78
C THR A 165 5.44 1.38 -30.84
N TYR A 166 5.77 2.18 -29.82
CA TYR A 166 6.75 1.85 -28.78
C TYR A 166 6.12 2.13 -27.43
N ASP A 167 5.25 1.23 -27.00
CA ASP A 167 4.47 1.40 -25.79
C ASP A 167 5.09 0.73 -24.58
N TYR A 168 4.68 1.17 -23.39
CA TYR A 168 5.13 0.56 -22.15
C TYR A 168 4.54 -0.85 -21.99
N THR A 169 5.37 -1.75 -21.48
CA THR A 169 4.92 -3.09 -21.07
C THR A 169 4.32 -3.03 -19.67
N LEU A 170 3.12 -3.56 -19.52
CA LEU A 170 2.44 -3.77 -18.25
C LEU A 170 2.60 -5.22 -17.81
N ALA A 171 2.82 -5.42 -16.51
CA ALA A 171 2.71 -6.72 -15.87
C ALA A 171 1.47 -6.72 -14.95
N LEU A 172 0.65 -7.75 -15.05
CA LEU A 172 -0.42 -8.02 -14.10
C LEU A 172 0.11 -9.02 -13.08
N ARG A 173 -0.01 -8.69 -11.81
CA ARG A 173 0.37 -9.56 -10.71
C ARG A 173 -0.86 -9.96 -9.93
N SER A 174 -0.98 -11.26 -9.69
CA SER A 174 -1.97 -11.85 -8.79
C SER A 174 -1.24 -12.83 -7.87
N VAL A 175 -1.59 -12.85 -6.61
CA VAL A 175 -0.96 -13.69 -5.59
C VAL A 175 -2.04 -14.28 -4.70
N THR A 176 -1.98 -15.58 -4.48
CA THR A 176 -2.76 -16.29 -3.47
C THR A 176 -1.81 -16.69 -2.33
N THR A 177 -2.17 -16.36 -1.11
CA THR A 177 -1.38 -16.67 0.08
C THR A 177 -2.26 -16.70 1.31
N THR A 178 -1.88 -17.52 2.28
CA THR A 178 -2.57 -17.61 3.57
C THR A 178 -1.97 -16.62 4.60
N ASP A 179 -0.66 -16.45 4.58
CA ASP A 179 0.10 -15.74 5.61
C ASP A 179 0.94 -14.57 5.07
N PHE A 180 0.96 -14.34 3.77
CA PHE A 180 1.81 -13.39 3.06
C PHE A 180 3.33 -13.65 3.17
N MET A 181 3.73 -14.78 3.77
CA MET A 181 5.13 -15.20 3.86
C MET A 181 5.51 -16.12 2.70
N THR A 182 4.57 -16.98 2.31
CA THR A 182 4.67 -17.86 1.14
C THR A 182 3.57 -17.50 0.15
N ALA A 183 3.83 -17.60 -1.13
CA ALA A 183 2.89 -17.21 -2.19
C ALA A 183 2.95 -18.19 -3.36
N ASP A 184 1.78 -18.53 -3.90
CA ASP A 184 1.56 -19.23 -5.15
C ASP A 184 1.10 -18.26 -6.26
#